data_0558bc3d97c95d1f2d18a35235566a75
#
_entry.id   0558bc3d97c95d1f2d18a35235566a75
#
_cell.length_a   1.000
_cell.length_b   1.000
_cell.length_c   1.000
_cell.angle_alpha   90.00
_cell.angle_beta   90.00
_cell.angle_gamma   90.00
#
_symmetry.space_group_name_H-M   'P 1'
#
loop_
_entity.id
_entity.type
_entity.pdbx_description
1 polymer ?
#
loop_
_entity_poly.entity_id
_entity_poly.type
_entity_poly.pdbx_seq_one_letter_code
_entity_poly.pdbx_strand_id
1 'polypeptide(L)'
;MTFFNFEADFVDSLRCIPMIVRLNLDTCGVKLKLAEWNHFTQAECEQLVDLPCEQSAEIKEYKEYVIRLIFEHTKHEASLLSIDPHPPWLNDREIPPNILTKATEEHASITLVQWAQLSPLQRFALIKLTRSQHENNNFLPALIEFGLLK
;
A
#
# COMPACT_ATOMS: atom_id res chain seq x y z
N MET A 1 9.15 -4.47 12.04
CA MET A 1 8.10 -3.92 11.17
C MET A 1 8.35 -2.46 10.91
N THR A 2 8.27 -2.05 9.66
CA THR A 2 8.53 -0.67 9.28
C THR A 2 7.27 -0.06 8.68
N PHE A 3 6.73 0.93 9.36
CA PHE A 3 5.57 1.69 8.87
C PHE A 3 5.99 3.13 8.60
N PHE A 4 5.27 3.79 7.70
CA PHE A 4 5.46 5.22 7.53
C PHE A 4 4.98 5.97 8.77
N ASN A 5 5.61 7.11 9.07
CA ASN A 5 5.24 7.92 10.22
C ASN A 5 3.80 8.42 10.13
N PHE A 6 3.33 8.77 8.92
CA PHE A 6 1.99 9.27 8.74
C PHE A 6 0.91 8.21 9.02
N GLU A 7 1.26 6.91 8.99
CA GLU A 7 0.31 5.84 9.27
C GLU A 7 0.50 5.19 10.65
N ALA A 8 1.56 5.53 11.36
CA ALA A 8 1.94 4.84 12.60
C ALA A 8 0.82 4.86 13.64
N ASP A 9 0.12 5.99 13.79
CA ASP A 9 -0.90 6.14 14.81
C ASP A 9 -2.06 5.15 14.64
N PHE A 10 -2.42 4.82 13.40
CA PHE A 10 -3.57 3.94 13.14
C PHE A 10 -3.18 2.51 12.76
N VAL A 11 -1.89 2.23 12.52
CA VAL A 11 -1.43 0.86 12.27
C VAL A 11 -0.70 0.23 13.45
N ASP A 12 -0.36 0.98 14.51
CA ASP A 12 0.30 0.44 15.70
C ASP A 12 -0.47 -0.74 16.31
N SER A 13 -1.79 -0.64 16.32
CA SER A 13 -2.67 -1.69 16.83
C SER A 13 -3.04 -2.72 15.77
N LEU A 14 -2.56 -2.56 14.54
CA LEU A 14 -2.90 -3.36 13.36
C LEU A 14 -4.40 -3.40 13.06
N ARG A 15 -5.12 -2.33 13.42
CA ARG A 15 -6.56 -2.20 13.12
C ARG A 15 -6.84 -1.76 11.69
N CYS A 16 -5.88 -1.06 11.08
CA CYS A 16 -5.96 -0.65 9.68
C CYS A 16 -4.94 -1.44 8.89
N ILE A 17 -5.22 -1.66 7.61
CA ILE A 17 -4.31 -2.40 6.75
C ILE A 17 -3.13 -1.49 6.39
N PRO A 18 -1.89 -1.84 6.78
CA PRO A 18 -0.72 -1.00 6.47
C PRO A 18 -0.46 -0.92 4.97
N MET A 19 0.22 0.16 4.55
CA MET A 19 0.54 0.37 3.13
C MET A 19 1.34 -0.79 2.53
N ILE A 20 2.29 -1.36 3.28
CA ILE A 20 3.08 -2.49 2.76
C ILE A 20 2.19 -3.70 2.44
N VAL A 21 1.21 -3.98 3.28
CA VAL A 21 0.27 -5.08 3.04
C VAL A 21 -0.60 -4.76 1.83
N ARG A 22 -1.08 -3.52 1.72
CA ARG A 22 -1.89 -3.07 0.59
C ARG A 22 -1.14 -3.20 -0.74
N LEU A 23 0.15 -2.83 -0.76
CA LEU A 23 1.00 -3.02 -1.93
C LEU A 23 1.11 -4.49 -2.31
N ASN A 24 1.35 -5.35 -1.32
CA ASN A 24 1.50 -6.78 -1.54
C ASN A 24 0.22 -7.41 -2.06
N LEU A 25 -0.94 -6.95 -1.55
CA LEU A 25 -2.25 -7.43 -2.01
C LEU A 25 -2.50 -7.05 -3.48
N ASP A 26 -2.18 -5.81 -3.86
CA ASP A 26 -2.31 -5.39 -5.26
C ASP A 26 -1.34 -6.15 -6.16
N THR A 27 -0.16 -6.46 -5.65
CA THR A 27 0.86 -7.22 -6.39
C THR A 27 0.43 -8.66 -6.62
N CYS A 28 -0.14 -9.33 -5.63
CA CYS A 28 -0.56 -10.73 -5.76
C CYS A 28 -2.00 -10.89 -6.27
N GLY A 29 -2.78 -9.80 -6.33
CA GLY A 29 -4.11 -9.83 -6.92
C GLY A 29 -5.20 -10.34 -6.00
N VAL A 30 -5.14 -10.03 -4.71
CA VAL A 30 -6.18 -10.38 -3.74
C VAL A 30 -6.81 -9.12 -3.16
N LYS A 31 -8.14 -9.07 -3.14
CA LYS A 31 -8.86 -7.99 -2.47
C LYS A 31 -9.12 -8.41 -1.03
N LEU A 32 -8.57 -7.66 -0.09
CA LEU A 32 -8.78 -7.90 1.34
C LEU A 32 -9.64 -6.77 1.91
N LYS A 33 -10.78 -7.14 2.47
CA LYS A 33 -11.67 -6.17 3.11
C LYS A 33 -11.18 -5.90 4.54
N LEU A 34 -11.41 -4.69 5.02
CA LEU A 34 -11.04 -4.32 6.38
C LEU A 34 -11.68 -5.27 7.41
N ALA A 35 -12.93 -5.67 7.20
CA ALA A 35 -13.61 -6.61 8.07
C ALA A 35 -12.90 -7.96 8.12
N GLU A 36 -12.37 -8.43 6.98
CA GLU A 36 -11.60 -9.68 6.93
C GLU A 36 -10.29 -9.54 7.69
N TRP A 37 -9.57 -8.44 7.48
CA TRP A 37 -8.33 -8.12 8.21
C TRP A 37 -8.56 -8.13 9.73
N ASN A 38 -9.67 -7.56 10.17
CA ASN A 38 -10.00 -7.46 11.59
C ASN A 38 -10.27 -8.83 12.24
N HIS A 39 -10.55 -9.88 11.47
CA HIS A 39 -10.70 -11.24 11.98
C HIS A 39 -9.37 -11.98 12.15
N PHE A 40 -8.30 -11.48 11.54
CA PHE A 40 -7.00 -12.11 11.64
C PHE A 40 -6.40 -11.91 13.03
N THR A 41 -5.58 -12.86 13.49
CA THR A 41 -4.84 -12.69 14.73
C THR A 41 -3.72 -11.67 14.54
N GLN A 42 -3.22 -11.12 15.64
CA GLN A 42 -2.10 -10.18 15.56
C GLN A 42 -0.88 -10.83 14.91
N ALA A 43 -0.59 -12.09 15.25
CA ALA A 43 0.52 -12.83 14.65
C ALA A 43 0.37 -12.97 13.14
N GLU A 44 -0.86 -13.22 12.68
CA GLU A 44 -1.15 -13.32 11.24
C GLU A 44 -0.99 -11.98 10.53
N CYS A 45 -1.47 -10.89 11.14
CA CYS A 45 -1.27 -9.55 10.61
C CYS A 45 0.21 -9.20 10.52
N GLU A 46 0.99 -9.50 11.55
CA GLU A 46 2.43 -9.27 11.56
C GLU A 46 3.14 -10.09 10.47
N GLN A 47 2.69 -11.32 10.26
CA GLN A 47 3.24 -12.18 9.21
C GLN A 47 3.00 -11.57 7.83
N LEU A 48 1.81 -11.01 7.59
CA LEU A 48 1.51 -10.35 6.31
C LEU A 48 2.35 -9.09 6.09
N VAL A 49 2.73 -8.40 7.17
CA VAL A 49 3.64 -7.25 7.08
C VAL A 49 5.07 -7.70 6.74
N ASP A 50 5.51 -8.80 7.33
CA ASP A 50 6.92 -9.22 7.26
C ASP A 50 7.23 -10.13 6.07
N LEU A 51 6.25 -10.84 5.52
CA LEU A 51 6.47 -11.75 4.39
C LEU A 51 6.89 -10.98 3.13
N PRO A 52 7.93 -11.46 2.44
CA PRO A 52 8.33 -10.83 1.17
C PRO A 52 7.30 -11.10 0.07
N CYS A 53 7.21 -10.19 -0.90
CA CYS A 53 6.28 -10.28 -2.01
C CYS A 53 6.86 -9.62 -3.27
N GLU A 54 8.15 -9.87 -3.52
CA GLU A 54 8.86 -9.26 -4.66
C GLU A 54 9.12 -10.26 -5.79
N GLN A 55 9.58 -11.47 -5.44
CA GLN A 55 9.87 -12.51 -6.41
C GLN A 55 8.62 -13.33 -6.73
N SER A 56 8.60 -13.97 -7.89
CA SER A 56 7.44 -14.75 -8.34
C SER A 56 6.98 -15.80 -7.33
N ALA A 57 7.93 -16.52 -6.74
CA ALA A 57 7.61 -17.53 -5.72
C ALA A 57 7.04 -16.88 -4.44
N GLU A 58 7.58 -15.74 -4.04
CA GLU A 58 7.12 -15.00 -2.87
C GLU A 58 5.70 -14.46 -3.07
N ILE A 59 5.42 -13.94 -4.25
CA ILE A 59 4.09 -13.43 -4.61
C ILE A 59 3.06 -14.55 -4.55
N LYS A 60 3.41 -15.72 -5.09
CA LYS A 60 2.53 -16.89 -5.06
C LYS A 60 2.25 -17.35 -3.63
N GLU A 61 3.29 -17.45 -2.82
CA GLU A 61 3.16 -17.86 -1.42
C GLU A 61 2.33 -16.87 -0.61
N TYR A 62 2.56 -15.57 -0.83
CA TYR A 62 1.81 -14.51 -0.18
C TYR A 62 0.33 -14.60 -0.51
N LYS A 63 0.01 -14.78 -1.80
CA LYS A 63 -1.35 -14.94 -2.29
C LYS A 63 -2.04 -16.12 -1.62
N GLU A 64 -1.38 -17.28 -1.62
CA GLU A 64 -1.92 -18.50 -1.03
C GLU A 64 -2.18 -18.34 0.46
N TYR A 65 -1.28 -17.67 1.17
CA TYR A 65 -1.41 -17.41 2.59
C TYR A 65 -2.62 -16.52 2.90
N VAL A 66 -2.77 -15.42 2.17
CA VAL A 66 -3.92 -14.51 2.37
C VAL A 66 -5.24 -15.22 2.08
N ILE A 67 -5.31 -15.95 0.98
CA ILE A 67 -6.53 -16.69 0.59
C ILE A 67 -6.89 -17.69 1.70
N ARG A 68 -5.90 -18.41 2.23
CA ARG A 68 -6.12 -19.36 3.30
C ARG A 68 -6.63 -18.68 4.56
N LEU A 69 -6.04 -17.55 4.96
CA LEU A 69 -6.47 -16.81 6.14
C LEU A 69 -7.92 -16.34 6.01
N ILE A 70 -8.27 -15.79 4.86
CA ILE A 70 -9.65 -15.33 4.61
C ILE A 70 -10.62 -16.50 4.77
N PHE A 71 -10.32 -17.63 4.17
CA PHE A 71 -11.18 -18.80 4.24
C PHE A 71 -11.28 -19.36 5.67
N GLU A 72 -10.16 -19.46 6.38
CA GLU A 72 -10.14 -19.99 7.75
C GLU A 72 -10.98 -19.15 8.70
N HIS A 73 -10.92 -17.82 8.56
CA HIS A 73 -11.60 -16.91 9.48
C HIS A 73 -13.03 -16.58 9.08
N THR A 74 -13.35 -16.54 7.79
CA THR A 74 -14.66 -16.09 7.32
C THR A 74 -15.49 -17.20 6.66
N LYS A 75 -14.87 -18.32 6.30
CA LYS A 75 -15.48 -19.42 5.55
C LYS A 75 -15.94 -19.02 4.14
N HIS A 76 -15.48 -17.86 3.65
CA HIS A 76 -15.74 -17.37 2.30
C HIS A 76 -14.47 -17.44 1.47
N GLU A 77 -14.65 -17.60 0.17
CA GLU A 77 -13.54 -17.49 -0.76
C GLU A 77 -13.11 -16.03 -0.90
N ALA A 78 -11.81 -15.81 -1.05
CA ALA A 78 -11.27 -14.47 -1.24
C ALA A 78 -11.71 -13.91 -2.59
N SER A 79 -11.97 -12.59 -2.62
CA SER A 79 -12.16 -11.88 -3.87
C SER A 79 -10.81 -11.59 -4.51
N LEU A 80 -10.71 -11.77 -5.83
CA LEU A 80 -9.47 -11.54 -6.56
C LEU A 80 -9.52 -10.21 -7.29
N LEU A 81 -8.33 -9.61 -7.47
CA LEU A 81 -8.14 -8.38 -8.24
C LEU A 81 -7.39 -8.70 -9.53
N SER A 82 -7.67 -7.94 -10.57
CA SER A 82 -6.84 -7.98 -11.76
C SER A 82 -5.46 -7.41 -11.44
N ILE A 83 -4.42 -8.15 -11.83
CA ILE A 83 -3.05 -7.71 -11.63
C ILE A 83 -2.65 -6.82 -12.81
N ASP A 84 -2.18 -5.61 -12.51
CA ASP A 84 -1.65 -4.70 -13.52
C ASP A 84 -0.23 -5.17 -13.89
N PRO A 85 0.03 -5.54 -15.16
CA PRO A 85 1.38 -5.95 -15.56
C PRO A 85 2.39 -4.81 -15.53
N HIS A 86 1.92 -3.56 -15.55
CA HIS A 86 2.77 -2.36 -15.54
C HIS A 86 2.25 -1.36 -14.51
N PRO A 87 2.31 -1.70 -13.21
CA PRO A 87 1.72 -0.84 -12.20
C PRO A 87 2.47 0.50 -12.09
N PRO A 88 1.74 1.61 -11.87
CA PRO A 88 2.36 2.94 -11.85
C PRO A 88 3.41 3.14 -10.76
N TRP A 89 3.34 2.40 -9.66
CA TRP A 89 4.35 2.52 -8.59
C TRP A 89 5.68 1.89 -8.96
N LEU A 90 5.74 1.10 -10.00
CA LEU A 90 6.99 0.57 -10.54
C LEU A 90 7.53 1.41 -11.69
N ASN A 91 6.79 2.41 -12.15
CA ASN A 91 7.23 3.30 -13.22
C ASN A 91 7.91 4.53 -12.63
N ASP A 92 9.24 4.57 -12.70
CA ASP A 92 10.04 5.69 -12.22
C ASP A 92 10.26 6.78 -13.28
N ARG A 93 9.65 6.62 -14.44
CA ARG A 93 9.84 7.52 -15.58
C ARG A 93 8.68 8.48 -15.82
N GLU A 94 7.57 8.28 -15.13
CA GLU A 94 6.36 9.09 -15.30
C GLU A 94 5.64 9.22 -13.95
N ILE A 95 5.28 10.46 -13.62
CA ILE A 95 4.49 10.75 -12.42
C ILE A 95 3.02 10.68 -12.81
N PRO A 96 2.19 9.88 -12.11
CA PRO A 96 0.75 9.87 -12.42
C PRO A 96 0.13 11.27 -12.34
N PRO A 97 -0.75 11.63 -13.29
CA PRO A 97 -1.34 12.98 -13.32
C PRO A 97 -2.09 13.38 -12.05
N ASN A 98 -2.75 12.42 -11.40
CA ASN A 98 -3.50 12.69 -10.16
C ASN A 98 -2.59 13.07 -9.00
N ILE A 99 -1.34 12.57 -8.98
CA ILE A 99 -0.35 12.97 -7.97
C ILE A 99 0.09 14.40 -8.22
N LEU A 100 0.34 14.76 -9.49
CA LEU A 100 0.72 16.12 -9.85
C LEU A 100 -0.38 17.10 -9.49
N THR A 101 -1.63 16.76 -9.76
CA THR A 101 -2.78 17.59 -9.43
C THR A 101 -2.90 17.79 -7.92
N LYS A 102 -2.80 16.71 -7.16
CA LYS A 102 -2.90 16.76 -5.68
C LYS A 102 -1.75 17.56 -5.09
N ALA A 103 -0.54 17.38 -5.60
CA ALA A 103 0.63 18.14 -5.14
C ALA A 103 0.41 19.63 -5.36
N THR A 104 -0.12 20.03 -6.52
CA THR A 104 -0.42 21.43 -6.83
C THR A 104 -1.44 22.01 -5.85
N GLU A 105 -2.47 21.23 -5.50
CA GLU A 105 -3.47 21.63 -4.48
C GLU A 105 -2.81 21.91 -3.13
N GLU A 106 -1.77 21.16 -2.79
CA GLU A 106 -1.03 21.31 -1.54
C GLU A 106 0.14 22.31 -1.67
N HIS A 107 0.20 23.07 -2.78
CA HIS A 107 1.26 24.04 -3.05
C HIS A 107 2.64 23.39 -3.11
N ALA A 108 2.71 22.16 -3.57
CA ALA A 108 3.94 21.40 -3.71
C ALA A 108 4.20 21.11 -5.18
N SER A 109 5.48 20.85 -5.51
CA SER A 109 5.85 20.38 -6.83
C SER A 109 6.76 19.17 -6.67
N ILE A 110 6.51 18.14 -7.48
CA ILE A 110 7.30 16.92 -7.47
C ILE A 110 7.98 16.82 -8.83
N THR A 111 9.32 16.75 -8.82
CA THR A 111 10.08 16.57 -10.07
C THR A 111 10.19 15.09 -10.40
N LEU A 112 10.45 14.80 -11.68
CA LEU A 112 10.65 13.41 -12.09
C LEU A 112 11.87 12.78 -11.40
N VAL A 113 12.92 13.57 -11.14
CA VAL A 113 14.09 13.09 -10.41
C VAL A 113 13.70 12.65 -9.00
N GLN A 114 12.91 13.47 -8.30
CA GLN A 114 12.42 13.12 -6.96
C GLN A 114 11.57 11.86 -6.99
N TRP A 115 10.65 11.76 -7.96
CA TRP A 115 9.80 10.60 -8.12
C TRP A 115 10.63 9.33 -8.34
N ALA A 116 11.64 9.40 -9.22
CA ALA A 116 12.49 8.27 -9.55
C ALA A 116 13.30 7.78 -8.35
N GLN A 117 13.62 8.66 -7.40
CA GLN A 117 14.38 8.32 -6.19
C GLN A 117 13.52 7.66 -5.10
N LEU A 118 12.21 7.74 -5.22
CA LEU A 118 11.32 7.09 -4.25
C LEU A 118 11.35 5.57 -4.42
N SER A 119 11.09 4.84 -3.34
CA SER A 119 10.89 3.40 -3.42
C SER A 119 9.52 3.09 -4.03
N PRO A 120 9.32 1.88 -4.56
CA PRO A 120 7.98 1.47 -5.01
C PRO A 120 6.91 1.62 -3.94
N LEU A 121 7.22 1.33 -2.69
CA LEU A 121 6.27 1.48 -1.58
C LEU A 121 5.89 2.94 -1.36
N GLN A 122 6.85 3.86 -1.43
CA GLN A 122 6.58 5.29 -1.29
C GLN A 122 5.71 5.79 -2.45
N ARG A 123 6.02 5.38 -3.68
CA ARG A 123 5.19 5.74 -4.85
C ARG A 123 3.78 5.18 -4.73
N PHE A 124 3.66 3.92 -4.30
CA PHE A 124 2.37 3.28 -4.06
C PHE A 124 1.55 4.06 -3.02
N ALA A 125 2.18 4.44 -1.91
CA ALA A 125 1.51 5.19 -0.85
C ALA A 125 0.95 6.51 -1.38
N LEU A 126 1.75 7.27 -2.14
CA LEU A 126 1.29 8.54 -2.72
C LEU A 126 0.09 8.32 -3.66
N ILE A 127 0.12 7.26 -4.47
CA ILE A 127 -0.98 6.94 -5.38
C ILE A 127 -2.26 6.66 -4.57
N LYS A 128 -2.17 5.84 -3.53
CA LYS A 128 -3.34 5.50 -2.70
C LYS A 128 -3.89 6.72 -1.97
N LEU A 129 -3.02 7.59 -1.48
CA LEU A 129 -3.44 8.78 -0.75
C LEU A 129 -4.16 9.81 -1.62
N THR A 130 -4.07 9.72 -2.95
CA THR A 130 -4.83 10.59 -3.84
C THR A 130 -6.23 10.05 -4.15
N ARG A 131 -6.51 8.78 -3.85
CA ARG A 131 -7.74 8.09 -4.27
C ARG A 131 -8.84 8.08 -3.23
N SER A 132 -8.50 8.16 -1.95
CA SER A 132 -9.45 8.06 -0.84
C SER A 132 -9.60 9.38 -0.12
N GLN A 133 -10.85 9.82 0.12
CA GLN A 133 -11.09 11.05 0.88
C GLN A 133 -10.60 10.92 2.31
N HIS A 134 -10.72 9.73 2.91
CA HIS A 134 -10.23 9.48 4.26
C HIS A 134 -8.72 9.59 4.36
N GLU A 135 -8.01 9.26 3.28
CA GLU A 135 -6.56 9.22 3.26
C GLU A 135 -5.94 10.52 2.71
N ASN A 136 -6.74 11.39 2.11
CA ASN A 136 -6.25 12.66 1.54
C ASN A 136 -5.51 13.52 2.57
N ASN A 137 -5.94 13.47 3.84
CA ASN A 137 -5.31 14.24 4.90
C ASN A 137 -3.87 13.80 5.18
N ASN A 138 -3.49 12.61 4.73
CA ASN A 138 -2.14 12.07 4.93
C ASN A 138 -1.21 12.35 3.74
N PHE A 139 -1.73 12.91 2.65
CA PHE A 139 -0.90 13.20 1.47
C PHE A 139 0.19 14.21 1.78
N LEU A 140 -0.17 15.32 2.41
CA LEU A 140 0.81 16.35 2.79
C LEU A 140 1.84 15.81 3.80
N PRO A 141 1.43 15.13 4.89
CA PRO A 141 2.41 14.49 5.79
C PRO A 141 3.34 13.51 5.06
N ALA A 142 2.83 12.75 4.08
CA ALA A 142 3.66 11.84 3.31
C ALA A 142 4.68 12.58 2.45
N LEU A 143 4.29 13.68 1.80
CA LEU A 143 5.22 14.50 1.03
C LEU A 143 6.38 15.01 1.90
N ILE A 144 6.07 15.43 3.12
CA ILE A 144 7.08 15.90 4.07
C ILE A 144 7.99 14.74 4.50
N GLU A 145 7.38 13.60 4.86
CA GLU A 145 8.14 12.42 5.30
C GLU A 145 9.09 11.92 4.22
N PHE A 146 8.66 11.96 2.94
CA PHE A 146 9.47 11.48 1.82
C PHE A 146 10.48 12.50 1.31
N GLY A 147 10.53 13.68 1.94
CA GLY A 147 11.49 14.72 1.55
C GLY A 147 11.13 15.48 0.29
N LEU A 148 9.86 15.43 -0.12
CA LEU A 148 9.37 16.09 -1.32
C LEU A 148 8.88 17.52 -1.04
N LEU A 149 8.64 17.83 0.19
CA LEU A 149 8.20 19.14 0.66
C LEU A 149 8.81 19.40 2.03
N LYS A 150 9.37 20.59 2.19
CA LYS A 150 9.98 20.99 3.47
C LYS A 150 8.99 21.68 4.40
#